data_43d35ba087703a01195e09ec55449e19
#
_entry.id   43d35ba087703a01195e09ec55449e19
#
_cell.length_a   1.000
_cell.length_b   1.000
_cell.length_c   1.000
_cell.angle_alpha   90.00
_cell.angle_beta   90.00
_cell.angle_gamma   90.00
#
_symmetry.space_group_name_H-M   'P 1'
#
loop_
_entity.id
_entity.type
_entity.pdbx_description
1 polymer ?
#
loop_
_entity_poly.entity_id
_entity_poly.type
_entity_poly.pdbx_seq_one_letter_code
_entity_poly.pdbx_strand_id
1 'polypeptide(L)'
;KGQRLYISINGGSSWNETQPAGNNDITWQAAAASNDGKYLMAAAKDGRLYISTTSGTNWQETQPAGNADQPWQICSMSGDGKIMLAGIYGGRVYLSTNYGGSWKEAF
;
A
#
# COMPACT_ATOMS: atom_id res chain seq x y z
N LYS A 1 -3.22 -16.93 7.49
CA LYS A 1 -2.15 -17.48 6.70
C LYS A 1 -1.75 -16.56 5.57
N GLY A 2 -0.46 -16.36 5.40
CA GLY A 2 0.06 -15.38 4.47
C GLY A 2 0.04 -15.83 3.03
N GLN A 3 0.11 -14.85 2.14
CA GLN A 3 0.13 -15.06 0.69
C GLN A 3 1.12 -14.11 0.06
N ARG A 4 1.25 -14.19 -1.26
CA ARG A 4 2.12 -13.32 -2.03
C ARG A 4 1.30 -12.33 -2.83
N LEU A 5 1.94 -11.24 -3.22
CA LEU A 5 1.31 -10.18 -4.01
C LEU A 5 1.90 -10.20 -5.41
N TYR A 6 1.06 -10.05 -6.42
CA TYR A 6 1.48 -10.13 -7.81
C TYR A 6 1.08 -8.87 -8.57
N ILE A 7 1.91 -8.48 -9.54
CA ILE A 7 1.68 -7.31 -10.37
C ILE A 7 1.72 -7.71 -11.84
N SER A 8 0.77 -7.18 -12.61
CA SER A 8 0.81 -7.25 -14.07
C SER A 8 1.05 -5.84 -14.63
N ILE A 9 1.95 -5.72 -15.58
CA ILE A 9 2.21 -4.46 -16.26
C ILE A 9 1.78 -4.49 -17.73
N ASN A 10 1.02 -5.53 -18.11
CA ASN A 10 0.59 -5.72 -19.50
C ASN A 10 -0.86 -6.18 -19.60
N GLY A 11 -1.71 -5.61 -18.75
CA GLY A 11 -3.14 -5.85 -18.82
C GLY A 11 -3.58 -7.24 -18.35
N GLY A 12 -2.77 -7.90 -17.54
CA GLY A 12 -3.11 -9.21 -17.02
C GLY A 12 -2.57 -10.37 -17.84
N SER A 13 -1.80 -10.08 -18.89
CA SER A 13 -1.23 -11.14 -19.74
C SER A 13 -0.18 -11.95 -19.03
N SER A 14 0.62 -11.31 -18.18
CA SER A 14 1.58 -12.00 -17.33
C SER A 14 1.67 -11.29 -15.99
N TRP A 15 2.11 -12.04 -14.98
CA TRP A 15 2.16 -11.54 -13.60
C TRP A 15 3.51 -11.85 -12.99
N ASN A 16 4.01 -10.91 -12.20
CA ASN A 16 5.25 -11.10 -11.46
C ASN A 16 4.98 -10.89 -9.98
N GLU A 17 5.63 -11.69 -9.16
CA GLU A 17 5.57 -11.51 -7.72
C GLU A 17 6.28 -10.22 -7.34
N THR A 18 5.67 -9.43 -6.45
CA THR A 18 6.32 -8.27 -5.85
C THR A 18 6.36 -8.49 -4.35
N GLN A 19 7.37 -7.95 -3.68
CA GLN A 19 7.65 -8.27 -2.28
C GLN A 19 7.79 -7.00 -1.44
N PRO A 20 6.67 -6.32 -1.15
CA PRO A 20 6.73 -5.08 -0.36
C PRO A 20 7.37 -5.27 1.01
N ALA A 21 7.15 -6.42 1.63
CA ALA A 21 7.65 -6.76 2.95
C ALA A 21 8.80 -7.77 2.89
N GLY A 22 9.48 -7.87 1.74
CA GLY A 22 10.53 -8.86 1.55
C GLY A 22 9.98 -10.21 1.15
N ASN A 23 10.82 -11.22 1.19
CA ASN A 23 10.47 -12.57 0.74
C ASN A 23 9.73 -13.32 1.86
N ASN A 24 8.53 -12.85 2.16
CA ASN A 24 7.70 -13.40 3.24
C ASN A 24 6.27 -13.55 2.79
N ASP A 25 5.58 -14.53 3.33
CA ASP A 25 4.14 -14.65 3.17
C ASP A 25 3.48 -13.64 4.11
N ILE A 26 2.60 -12.82 3.56
CA ILE A 26 1.93 -11.76 4.30
C ILE A 26 0.43 -11.88 4.02
N THR A 27 -0.38 -11.65 5.02
CA THR A 27 -1.82 -11.56 4.79
C THR A 27 -2.11 -10.15 4.29
N TRP A 28 -2.21 -10.00 2.98
CA TRP A 28 -2.49 -8.71 2.35
C TRP A 28 -3.98 -8.42 2.44
N GLN A 29 -4.32 -7.23 2.91
CA GLN A 29 -5.71 -6.85 3.15
C GLN A 29 -6.25 -5.94 2.05
N ALA A 30 -5.42 -5.03 1.55
CA ALA A 30 -5.86 -4.05 0.57
C ALA A 30 -4.69 -3.59 -0.27
N ALA A 31 -5.00 -3.09 -1.46
CA ALA A 31 -4.00 -2.53 -2.36
C ALA A 31 -4.65 -1.44 -3.20
N ALA A 32 -3.84 -0.50 -3.66
CA ALA A 32 -4.29 0.58 -4.51
C ALA A 32 -3.19 0.94 -5.50
N ALA A 33 -3.57 1.55 -6.61
CA ALA A 33 -2.64 1.92 -7.67
C ALA A 33 -3.06 3.23 -8.32
N SER A 34 -2.07 4.00 -8.79
CA SER A 34 -2.34 5.15 -9.65
C SER A 34 -2.74 4.67 -11.05
N ASN A 35 -3.26 5.60 -11.87
CA ASN A 35 -3.74 5.22 -13.21
C ASN A 35 -2.65 4.65 -14.10
N ASP A 36 -1.42 5.15 -13.96
CA ASP A 36 -0.30 4.69 -14.77
C ASP A 36 0.48 3.55 -14.12
N GLY A 37 0.06 3.12 -12.91
CA GLY A 37 0.72 2.03 -12.21
C GLY A 37 2.05 2.36 -11.59
N LYS A 38 2.48 3.61 -11.65
CA LYS A 38 3.77 4.01 -11.07
C LYS A 38 3.75 3.99 -9.56
N TYR A 39 2.65 4.44 -8.96
CA TYR A 39 2.47 4.50 -7.52
C TYR A 39 1.56 3.38 -7.07
N LEU A 40 2.00 2.62 -6.10
CA LEU A 40 1.26 1.49 -5.56
C LEU A 40 1.27 1.54 -4.05
N MET A 41 0.22 1.01 -3.45
CA MET A 41 0.11 0.90 -1.99
C MET A 41 -0.40 -0.49 -1.65
N ALA A 42 0.17 -1.10 -0.62
CA ALA A 42 -0.27 -2.40 -0.14
C ALA A 42 -0.33 -2.39 1.37
N ALA A 43 -1.41 -2.89 1.92
CA ALA A 43 -1.64 -2.92 3.35
C ALA A 43 -1.69 -4.35 3.85
N ALA A 44 -0.86 -4.66 4.83
CA ALA A 44 -0.86 -5.96 5.48
C ALA A 44 -1.92 -5.95 6.59
N LYS A 45 -2.65 -7.05 6.71
CA LYS A 45 -3.58 -7.23 7.82
C LYS A 45 -2.77 -7.39 9.10
N ASP A 46 -3.07 -6.57 10.10
CA ASP A 46 -2.37 -6.61 11.39
C ASP A 46 -0.85 -6.47 11.21
N GLY A 47 -0.46 -5.56 10.32
CA GLY A 47 0.93 -5.34 10.02
C GLY A 47 1.19 -3.92 9.56
N ARG A 48 2.03 -3.78 8.54
CA ARG A 48 2.51 -2.49 8.06
C ARG A 48 1.90 -2.11 6.71
N LEU A 49 2.10 -0.87 6.37
CA LEU A 49 1.65 -0.28 5.11
C LEU A 49 2.88 -0.03 4.24
N TYR A 50 2.79 -0.34 2.96
CA TYR A 50 3.93 -0.23 2.04
C TYR A 50 3.55 0.56 0.80
N ILE A 51 4.51 1.32 0.28
CA ILE A 51 4.33 2.16 -0.90
C ILE A 51 5.46 1.89 -1.88
N SER A 52 5.11 1.80 -3.17
CA SER A 52 6.08 1.79 -4.25
C SER A 52 5.87 3.04 -5.10
N THR A 53 6.96 3.69 -5.50
CA THR A 53 6.94 4.78 -6.46
C THR A 53 7.64 4.40 -7.76
N THR A 54 7.88 3.09 -7.93
CA THR A 54 8.65 2.56 -9.05
C THR A 54 7.94 1.36 -9.68
N SER A 55 6.61 1.41 -9.75
CA SER A 55 5.79 0.36 -10.36
C SER A 55 5.98 -1.01 -9.73
N GLY A 56 6.30 -1.05 -8.44
CA GLY A 56 6.47 -2.31 -7.72
C GLY A 56 7.89 -2.86 -7.72
N THR A 57 8.83 -2.16 -8.35
CA THR A 57 10.23 -2.58 -8.36
C THR A 57 10.85 -2.46 -6.97
N ASN A 58 10.58 -1.35 -6.31
CA ASN A 58 11.05 -1.10 -4.95
C ASN A 58 9.89 -0.67 -4.07
N TRP A 59 9.90 -1.06 -2.82
CA TRP A 59 8.87 -0.74 -1.85
C TRP A 59 9.49 -0.14 -0.59
N GLN A 60 8.74 0.74 0.04
CA GLN A 60 9.13 1.32 1.32
C GLN A 60 7.97 1.19 2.30
N GLU A 61 8.29 0.89 3.55
CA GLU A 61 7.28 0.93 4.60
C GLU A 61 6.94 2.39 4.89
N THR A 62 5.65 2.69 5.05
CA THR A 62 5.20 4.00 5.49
C THR A 62 4.42 3.84 6.79
N GLN A 63 4.46 4.84 7.66
CA GLN A 63 3.95 4.72 9.02
C GLN A 63 2.99 5.84 9.37
N PRO A 64 1.80 5.88 8.75
CA PRO A 64 0.84 6.95 9.04
C PRO A 64 0.45 7.02 10.52
N ALA A 65 0.39 5.87 11.18
CA ALA A 65 -0.02 5.75 12.58
C ALA A 65 1.16 5.46 13.50
N GLY A 66 2.39 5.72 13.03
CA GLY A 66 3.59 5.47 13.83
C GLY A 66 4.19 4.11 13.57
N ASN A 67 5.24 3.81 14.31
CA ASN A 67 6.03 2.58 14.14
C ASN A 67 5.37 1.42 14.89
N ALA A 68 4.26 0.93 14.36
CA ALA A 68 3.50 -0.15 15.00
C ALA A 68 2.69 -0.88 13.96
N ASP A 69 2.42 -2.15 14.22
CA ASP A 69 1.49 -2.94 13.42
C ASP A 69 0.07 -2.44 13.69
N GLN A 70 -0.74 -2.36 12.64
CA GLN A 70 -2.12 -1.90 12.73
C GLN A 70 -3.02 -2.80 11.89
N PRO A 71 -4.30 -2.91 12.27
CA PRO A 71 -5.25 -3.66 11.45
C PRO A 71 -5.72 -2.82 10.27
N TRP A 72 -4.84 -2.62 9.30
CA TRP A 72 -5.14 -1.84 8.10
C TRP A 72 -6.29 -2.49 7.33
N GLN A 73 -7.26 -1.70 6.93
CA GLN A 73 -8.46 -2.18 6.28
C GLN A 73 -8.63 -1.63 4.87
N ILE A 74 -8.24 -0.38 4.66
CA ILE A 74 -8.53 0.35 3.43
C ILE A 74 -7.29 1.04 2.92
N CYS A 75 -7.07 0.93 1.61
CA CYS A 75 -6.11 1.74 0.86
C CYS A 75 -6.82 2.36 -0.33
N SER A 76 -6.51 3.60 -0.63
CA SER A 76 -7.05 4.25 -1.81
C SER A 76 -6.08 5.33 -2.26
N MET A 77 -6.05 5.65 -3.56
CA MET A 77 -5.23 6.76 -4.02
C MET A 77 -5.86 7.41 -5.25
N SER A 78 -5.50 8.68 -5.46
CA SER A 78 -5.94 9.42 -6.64
C SER A 78 -5.27 8.86 -7.89
N GLY A 79 -5.81 9.23 -9.05
CA GLY A 79 -5.31 8.72 -10.33
C GLY A 79 -3.84 9.00 -10.56
N ASP A 80 -3.34 10.12 -10.06
CA ASP A 80 -1.92 10.48 -10.21
C ASP A 80 -1.05 10.00 -9.04
N GLY A 81 -1.65 9.35 -8.04
CA GLY A 81 -0.92 8.84 -6.88
C GLY A 81 -0.58 9.87 -5.83
N LYS A 82 -0.86 11.14 -6.07
CA LYS A 82 -0.46 12.21 -5.15
C LYS A 82 -1.20 12.14 -3.83
N ILE A 83 -2.50 11.81 -3.89
CA ILE A 83 -3.35 11.73 -2.70
C ILE A 83 -3.57 10.26 -2.37
N MET A 84 -3.27 9.90 -1.13
CA MET A 84 -3.45 8.53 -0.65
C MET A 84 -4.22 8.54 0.66
N LEU A 85 -5.09 7.54 0.83
CA LEU A 85 -5.83 7.32 2.07
C LEU A 85 -5.53 5.93 2.59
N ALA A 86 -5.40 5.82 3.90
CA ALA A 86 -5.23 4.53 4.54
C ALA A 86 -6.06 4.53 5.83
N GLY A 87 -6.83 3.47 6.04
CA GLY A 87 -7.72 3.38 7.18
C GLY A 87 -7.48 2.15 8.02
N ILE A 88 -7.61 2.28 9.32
CA ILE A 88 -7.47 1.21 10.30
C ILE A 88 -8.87 0.74 10.68
N TYR A 89 -9.05 -0.58 10.74
CA TYR A 89 -10.34 -1.15 11.15
C TYR A 89 -10.71 -0.66 12.55
N GLY A 90 -11.88 -0.02 12.65
CA GLY A 90 -12.34 0.50 13.92
C GLY A 90 -11.54 1.69 14.45
N GLY A 91 -10.66 2.26 13.63
CA GLY A 91 -9.76 3.31 14.08
C GLY A 91 -9.77 4.53 13.18
N ARG A 92 -8.62 5.10 12.98
CA ARG A 92 -8.45 6.38 12.31
C ARG A 92 -8.24 6.21 10.82
N VAL A 93 -8.47 7.28 10.08
CA VAL A 93 -8.16 7.38 8.66
C VAL A 93 -7.06 8.41 8.49
N TYR A 94 -6.09 8.10 7.66
CA TYR A 94 -4.92 8.94 7.42
C TYR A 94 -4.86 9.37 5.96
N LEU A 95 -4.39 10.59 5.75
CA LEU A 95 -4.34 11.21 4.42
C LEU A 95 -2.93 11.68 4.13
N SER A 96 -2.44 11.34 2.94
CA SER A 96 -1.21 11.91 2.41
C SER A 96 -1.55 12.71 1.16
N THR A 97 -0.91 13.88 1.00
CA THR A 97 -1.05 14.71 -0.21
C THR A 97 0.26 14.85 -0.95
N ASN A 98 1.24 14.02 -0.64
CA ASN A 98 2.57 14.09 -1.24
C ASN A 98 3.13 12.70 -1.52
N TYR A 99 2.31 11.86 -2.16
CA TYR A 99 2.70 10.51 -2.60
C TYR A 99 3.13 9.59 -1.46
N GLY A 100 2.53 9.78 -0.28
CA GLY A 100 2.87 8.97 0.87
C GLY A 100 4.12 9.42 1.62
N GLY A 101 4.67 10.59 1.25
CA GLY A 101 5.86 11.11 1.92
C GLY A 101 5.59 11.53 3.36
N SER A 102 4.40 11.99 3.65
CA SER A 102 3.98 12.29 5.01
C SER A 102 2.47 12.10 5.11
N TRP A 103 1.97 11.92 6.31
CA TRP A 103 0.58 11.59 6.57
C TRP A 103 0.00 12.45 7.67
N LYS A 104 -1.31 12.74 7.56
CA LYS A 104 -2.06 13.40 8.61
C LYS A 104 -3.28 12.55 8.95
N GLU A 105 -3.66 12.57 10.20
CA GLU A 105 -4.92 11.95 10.61
C GLU A 105 -6.06 12.76 10.03
N ALA A 106 -6.99 12.09 9.33
CA ALA A 106 -8.11 12.77 8.68
C ALA A 106 -9.35 12.77 9.55
N PHE A 107 -9.57 11.71 10.29
CA PHE A 107 -10.67 11.60 11.24
C PHE A 107 -10.23 10.80 12.45
#